data_203a389d120c9f72703cdd6e5da62f2c
#
_entry.id   203a389d120c9f72703cdd6e5da62f2c
#
_cell.length_a   1.000
_cell.length_b   1.000
_cell.length_c   1.000
_cell.angle_alpha   90.00
_cell.angle_beta   90.00
_cell.angle_gamma   90.00
#
_symmetry.space_group_name_H-M   'P 1'
#
loop_
_entity.id
_entity.type
_entity.pdbx_description
1 polymer ?
#
loop_
_entity_poly.entity_id
_entity_poly.type
_entity_poly.pdbx_seq_one_letter_code
_entity_poly.pdbx_strand_id
1 'polypeptide(L)'
;MVDPDYDSMEDYVDVESLNAYQSLLAEGQSPEAAFRIIKAKSRDNSRTPMQWNDSVNAGFTTGTPWLKAGKSYPLINVENEIKGPIFTFYQKLIALRKELPIIAEGSYQPAYEDSPQVYAFERE
;
A
#
# COMPACT_ATOMS: atom_id res chain seq x y z
N MET A 1 -3.28 2.01 3.95
CA MET A 1 -1.94 2.62 4.00
C MET A 1 -1.89 3.74 2.98
N VAL A 2 -1.14 4.77 3.28
CA VAL A 2 -0.79 5.87 2.35
C VAL A 2 0.72 5.89 2.20
N ASP A 3 1.22 6.56 1.16
CA ASP A 3 2.66 6.72 0.99
C ASP A 3 3.28 7.40 2.22
N PRO A 4 4.51 7.04 2.60
CA PRO A 4 5.12 7.47 3.86
C PRO A 4 5.43 8.96 3.95
N ASP A 5 5.42 9.67 2.83
CA ASP A 5 5.75 11.10 2.72
C ASP A 5 7.12 11.45 3.32
N TYR A 6 8.14 10.68 2.95
CA TYR A 6 9.53 10.91 3.36
C TYR A 6 10.07 12.25 2.86
N ASP A 7 11.03 12.80 3.58
CA ASP A 7 11.56 14.14 3.34
C ASP A 7 12.84 14.15 2.51
N SER A 8 13.58 13.03 2.49
CA SER A 8 14.87 12.94 1.79
C SER A 8 15.13 11.56 1.18
N MET A 9 16.12 11.49 0.29
CA MET A 9 16.59 10.21 -0.27
C MET A 9 17.20 9.27 0.78
N GLU A 10 17.68 9.78 1.90
CA GLU A 10 18.23 8.99 3.00
C GLU A 10 17.20 8.09 3.68
N ASP A 11 15.92 8.40 3.52
CA ASP A 11 14.81 7.61 4.06
C ASP A 11 14.47 6.40 3.19
N TYR A 12 14.99 6.34 1.95
CA TYR A 12 14.78 5.24 1.02
C TYR A 12 15.95 4.26 1.04
N VAL A 13 15.65 2.97 1.05
CA VAL A 13 16.65 1.88 1.09
C VAL A 13 16.54 0.93 -0.09
N ASP A 14 15.47 1.03 -0.90
CA ASP A 14 15.30 0.21 -2.10
C ASP A 14 16.39 0.49 -3.12
N VAL A 15 17.17 -0.53 -3.46
CA VAL A 15 18.33 -0.42 -4.34
C VAL A 15 17.95 0.13 -5.73
N GLU A 16 16.79 -0.26 -6.26
CA GLU A 16 16.30 0.26 -7.53
C GLU A 16 16.03 1.77 -7.45
N SER A 17 15.43 2.22 -6.35
CA SER A 17 15.18 3.65 -6.11
C SER A 17 16.48 4.45 -6.00
N LEU A 18 17.48 3.91 -5.28
CA LEU A 18 18.78 4.56 -5.14
C LEU A 18 19.52 4.65 -6.49
N ASN A 19 19.52 3.58 -7.27
CA ASN A 19 20.14 3.56 -8.60
C ASN A 19 19.41 4.49 -9.58
N ALA A 20 18.08 4.46 -9.59
CA ALA A 20 17.28 5.34 -10.44
C ALA A 20 17.52 6.83 -10.12
N TYR A 21 17.65 7.18 -8.83
CA TYR A 21 17.99 8.53 -8.42
C TYR A 21 19.33 8.99 -9.01
N GLN A 22 20.37 8.15 -8.92
CA GLN A 22 21.68 8.47 -9.49
C GLN A 22 21.63 8.61 -11.02
N SER A 23 20.89 7.75 -11.70
CA SER A 23 20.70 7.82 -13.16
C SER A 23 20.02 9.12 -13.58
N LEU A 24 18.96 9.53 -12.87
CA LEU A 24 18.26 10.80 -13.13
C LEU A 24 19.18 12.01 -12.94
N LEU A 25 20.04 12.01 -11.93
CA LEU A 25 21.03 13.07 -11.74
C LEU A 25 22.06 13.08 -12.89
N ALA A 26 22.54 11.92 -13.33
CA ALA A 26 23.47 11.80 -14.45
C ALA A 26 22.85 12.28 -15.79
N GLU A 27 21.54 12.14 -15.95
CA GLU A 27 20.76 12.64 -17.08
C GLU A 27 20.47 14.15 -16.99
N GLY A 28 20.94 14.84 -15.95
CA GLY A 28 20.82 16.29 -15.77
C GLY A 28 19.55 16.74 -15.05
N GLN A 29 18.80 15.84 -14.42
CA GLN A 29 17.68 16.25 -13.57
C GLN A 29 18.20 16.94 -12.30
N SER A 30 17.44 17.93 -11.79
CA SER A 30 17.78 18.48 -10.47
C SER A 30 17.52 17.46 -9.36
N PRO A 31 18.23 17.56 -8.22
CA PRO A 31 18.00 16.67 -7.07
C PRO A 31 16.54 16.65 -6.62
N GLU A 32 15.87 17.80 -6.64
CA GLU A 32 14.46 17.94 -6.24
C GLU A 32 13.52 17.25 -7.25
N ALA A 33 13.83 17.35 -8.56
CA ALA A 33 13.04 16.69 -9.59
C ALA A 33 13.20 15.17 -9.52
N ALA A 34 14.45 14.69 -9.40
CA ALA A 34 14.76 13.28 -9.23
C ALA A 34 14.09 12.71 -7.96
N PHE A 35 14.20 13.41 -6.83
CA PHE A 35 13.56 13.00 -5.58
C PHE A 35 12.03 12.88 -5.70
N ARG A 36 11.36 13.82 -6.36
CA ARG A 36 9.90 13.73 -6.59
C ARG A 36 9.50 12.48 -7.36
N ILE A 37 10.32 12.07 -8.35
CA ILE A 37 10.06 10.85 -9.13
C ILE A 37 10.21 9.61 -8.23
N ILE A 38 11.28 9.54 -7.43
CA ILE A 38 11.49 8.43 -6.50
C ILE A 38 10.38 8.36 -5.46
N LYS A 39 10.03 9.51 -4.85
CA LYS A 39 8.95 9.62 -3.87
C LYS A 39 7.62 9.06 -4.40
N ALA A 40 7.30 9.29 -5.67
CA ALA A 40 6.07 8.81 -6.27
C ALA A 40 6.08 7.33 -6.68
N LYS A 41 7.26 6.71 -6.84
CA LYS A 41 7.37 5.38 -7.50
C LYS A 41 8.12 4.33 -6.70
N SER A 42 8.78 4.69 -5.61
CA SER A 42 9.60 3.75 -4.83
C SER A 42 8.76 2.60 -4.28
N ARG A 43 9.31 1.39 -4.36
CA ARG A 43 8.73 0.20 -3.73
C ARG A 43 8.68 0.29 -2.20
N ASP A 44 9.53 1.11 -1.59
CA ASP A 44 9.53 1.34 -0.15
C ASP A 44 8.21 1.95 0.35
N ASN A 45 7.47 2.66 -0.51
CA ASN A 45 6.15 3.19 -0.18
C ASN A 45 5.17 2.10 0.29
N SER A 46 5.31 0.88 -0.23
CA SER A 46 4.48 -0.27 0.14
C SER A 46 5.08 -1.20 1.20
N ARG A 47 6.30 -0.90 1.67
CA ARG A 47 7.07 -1.75 2.61
C ARG A 47 7.22 -1.13 4.01
N THR A 48 6.56 -0.01 4.25
CA THR A 48 6.59 0.67 5.54
C THR A 48 6.05 -0.23 6.66
N PRO A 49 6.51 -0.03 7.92
CA PRO A 49 5.98 -0.76 9.06
C PRO A 49 4.46 -0.68 9.16
N MET A 50 3.84 -1.78 9.58
CA MET A 50 2.40 -1.79 9.86
C MET A 50 2.07 -0.77 10.96
N GLN A 51 1.10 0.08 10.68
CA GLN A 51 0.65 1.13 11.60
C GLN A 51 -0.41 0.55 12.55
N TRP A 52 0.01 0.07 13.72
CA TRP A 52 -0.89 -0.55 14.69
C TRP A 52 -1.66 0.47 15.52
N ASN A 53 -0.97 1.52 15.98
CA ASN A 53 -1.54 2.60 16.80
C ASN A 53 -0.72 3.89 16.66
N ASP A 54 -1.01 4.89 17.49
CA ASP A 54 -0.36 6.20 17.48
C ASP A 54 0.93 6.28 18.32
N SER A 55 1.40 5.17 18.90
CA SER A 55 2.63 5.16 19.69
C SER A 55 3.89 5.20 18.81
N VAL A 56 5.06 5.36 19.44
CA VAL A 56 6.36 5.42 18.76
C VAL A 56 6.50 4.26 17.77
N ASN A 57 7.04 4.55 16.59
CA ASN A 57 7.17 3.61 15.46
C ASN A 57 5.82 2.97 15.06
N ALA A 58 4.72 3.69 15.23
CA ALA A 58 3.36 3.19 14.93
C ALA A 58 2.97 1.91 15.69
N GLY A 59 3.54 1.70 16.89
CA GLY A 59 3.35 0.47 17.66
C GLY A 59 3.96 -0.79 17.04
N PHE A 60 4.76 -0.65 15.98
CA PHE A 60 5.35 -1.78 15.26
C PHE A 60 6.53 -2.41 15.99
N THR A 61 7.40 -1.59 16.58
CA THR A 61 8.60 -2.06 17.30
C THR A 61 9.04 -1.06 18.35
N THR A 62 9.70 -1.56 19.39
CA THR A 62 10.41 -0.74 20.40
C THR A 62 11.84 -0.41 19.98
N GLY A 63 12.38 -1.07 18.95
CA GLY A 63 13.70 -0.82 18.37
C GLY A 63 13.63 0.15 17.19
N THR A 64 14.71 0.21 16.40
CA THR A 64 14.77 0.98 15.15
C THR A 64 14.17 0.13 14.02
N PRO A 65 13.07 0.55 13.38
CA PRO A 65 12.53 -0.19 12.25
C PRO A 65 13.45 -0.04 11.03
N TRP A 66 13.43 -1.04 10.14
CA TRP A 66 14.18 -1.00 8.87
C TRP A 66 13.82 0.19 7.99
N LEU A 67 12.53 0.47 7.85
CA LEU A 67 11.99 1.69 7.25
C LEU A 67 11.24 2.48 8.31
N LYS A 68 11.30 3.81 8.23
CA LYS A 68 10.50 4.67 9.11
C LYS A 68 9.01 4.47 8.83
N ALA A 69 8.20 4.51 9.88
CA ALA A 69 6.75 4.61 9.73
C ALA A 69 6.37 5.90 8.99
N GLY A 70 5.35 5.82 8.14
CA GLY A 70 4.83 7.00 7.44
C GLY A 70 4.24 8.00 8.42
N LYS A 71 4.30 9.29 8.10
CA LYS A 71 3.82 10.40 8.96
C LYS A 71 2.34 10.32 9.35
N SER A 72 1.56 9.53 8.62
CA SER A 72 0.12 9.38 8.83
C SER A 72 -0.28 8.49 10.02
N TYR A 73 0.64 7.72 10.61
CA TYR A 73 0.30 6.70 11.61
C TYR A 73 -0.47 7.22 12.83
N PRO A 74 -0.32 8.47 13.30
CA PRO A 74 -1.12 8.94 14.42
C PRO A 74 -2.63 9.01 14.12
N LEU A 75 -3.00 9.14 12.85
CA LEU A 75 -4.38 9.26 12.41
C LEU A 75 -4.86 8.00 11.68
N ILE A 76 -3.99 7.37 10.89
CA ILE A 76 -4.31 6.20 10.06
C ILE A 76 -3.59 4.98 10.63
N ASN A 77 -4.27 4.20 11.42
CA ASN A 77 -3.73 3.01 12.06
C ASN A 77 -4.83 1.98 12.35
N VAL A 78 -4.42 0.77 12.71
CA VAL A 78 -5.35 -0.35 12.95
C VAL A 78 -6.30 -0.04 14.09
N GLU A 79 -5.82 0.55 15.19
CA GLU A 79 -6.64 0.84 16.37
C GLU A 79 -7.81 1.78 16.03
N ASN A 80 -7.55 2.79 15.18
CA ASN A 80 -8.58 3.71 14.71
C ASN A 80 -9.53 3.07 13.69
N GLU A 81 -9.02 2.19 12.81
CA GLU A 81 -9.78 1.63 11.69
C GLU A 81 -10.52 0.33 12.01
N ILE A 82 -10.16 -0.38 13.09
CA ILE A 82 -10.73 -1.72 13.41
C ILE A 82 -12.26 -1.69 13.59
N LYS A 83 -12.83 -0.55 13.94
CA LYS A 83 -14.28 -0.33 14.04
C LYS A 83 -14.85 0.39 12.82
N GLY A 84 -14.00 0.72 11.86
CA GLY A 84 -14.38 1.45 10.67
C GLY A 84 -15.18 0.62 9.66
N PRO A 85 -15.89 1.27 8.75
CA PRO A 85 -16.72 0.60 7.76
C PRO A 85 -15.93 -0.25 6.78
N ILE A 86 -14.70 0.15 6.44
CA ILE A 86 -13.85 -0.58 5.49
C ILE A 86 -13.41 -1.91 6.11
N PHE A 87 -12.92 -1.90 7.35
CA PHE A 87 -12.50 -3.10 8.05
C PHE A 87 -13.66 -4.11 8.20
N THR A 88 -14.82 -3.64 8.67
CA THR A 88 -16.01 -4.49 8.82
C THR A 88 -16.53 -5.02 7.49
N PHE A 89 -16.41 -4.27 6.41
CA PHE A 89 -16.75 -4.73 5.07
C PHE A 89 -15.86 -5.87 4.61
N TYR A 90 -14.53 -5.74 4.76
CA TYR A 90 -13.59 -6.81 4.43
C TYR A 90 -13.79 -8.06 5.30
N GLN A 91 -14.08 -7.91 6.59
CA GLN A 91 -14.44 -9.06 7.45
C GLN A 91 -15.63 -9.84 6.88
N LYS A 92 -16.69 -9.12 6.46
CA LYS A 92 -17.88 -9.74 5.86
C LYS A 92 -17.56 -10.43 4.53
N LEU A 93 -16.75 -9.82 3.67
CA LEU A 93 -16.34 -10.43 2.40
C LEU A 93 -15.51 -11.70 2.63
N ILE A 94 -14.60 -11.70 3.59
CA ILE A 94 -13.78 -12.87 3.94
C ILE A 94 -14.67 -13.99 4.49
N ALA A 95 -15.63 -13.67 5.37
CA ALA A 95 -16.59 -14.64 5.89
C ALA A 95 -17.44 -15.25 4.75
N LEU A 96 -17.98 -14.41 3.90
CA LEU A 96 -18.78 -14.84 2.73
C LEU A 96 -17.98 -15.76 1.80
N ARG A 97 -16.71 -15.44 1.53
CA ARG A 97 -15.84 -16.30 0.72
C ARG A 97 -15.60 -17.68 1.35
N LYS A 98 -15.56 -17.75 2.69
CA LYS A 98 -15.40 -19.04 3.41
C LYS A 98 -16.71 -19.86 3.45
N GLU A 99 -17.84 -19.18 3.53
CA GLU A 99 -19.16 -19.80 3.59
C GLU A 99 -19.64 -20.31 2.23
N LEU A 100 -19.23 -19.64 1.14
CA LEU A 100 -19.62 -19.93 -0.23
C LEU A 100 -18.45 -20.42 -1.06
N PRO A 101 -18.16 -21.74 -1.09
CA PRO A 101 -17.07 -22.31 -1.89
C PRO A 101 -17.15 -21.94 -3.37
N ILE A 102 -18.36 -21.73 -3.89
CA ILE A 102 -18.60 -21.29 -5.29
C ILE A 102 -17.82 -20.02 -5.66
N ILE A 103 -17.56 -19.12 -4.72
CA ILE A 103 -16.78 -17.89 -4.96
C ILE A 103 -15.33 -18.21 -5.39
N ALA A 104 -14.76 -19.30 -4.86
CA ALA A 104 -13.39 -19.72 -5.14
C ALA A 104 -13.31 -20.84 -6.20
N GLU A 105 -14.26 -21.77 -6.17
CA GLU A 105 -14.20 -23.05 -6.88
C GLU A 105 -15.19 -23.14 -8.05
N GLY A 106 -16.19 -22.25 -8.10
CA GLY A 106 -17.20 -22.24 -9.16
C GLY A 106 -16.62 -21.92 -10.54
N SER A 107 -17.33 -22.33 -11.58
CA SER A 107 -17.01 -22.00 -12.96
C SER A 107 -16.99 -20.47 -13.18
N TYR A 108 -16.34 -20.03 -14.22
CA TYR A 108 -16.28 -18.61 -14.57
C TYR A 108 -17.05 -18.40 -15.87
N GLN A 109 -18.10 -17.57 -15.82
CA GLN A 109 -18.87 -17.15 -16.99
C GLN A 109 -18.82 -15.61 -17.08
N PRO A 110 -18.14 -15.03 -18.09
CA PRO A 110 -18.11 -13.59 -18.24
C PRO A 110 -19.50 -13.06 -18.60
N ALA A 111 -19.82 -11.87 -18.10
CA ALA A 111 -21.05 -11.15 -18.39
C ALA A 111 -20.73 -9.70 -18.75
N TYR A 112 -21.56 -9.10 -19.62
CA TYR A 112 -21.38 -7.72 -20.08
C TYR A 112 -20.00 -7.45 -20.72
N GLU A 113 -19.49 -8.39 -21.52
CA GLU A 113 -18.15 -8.35 -22.11
C GLU A 113 -17.91 -7.09 -22.99
N ASP A 114 -18.94 -6.56 -23.61
CA ASP A 114 -18.87 -5.37 -24.46
C ASP A 114 -18.93 -4.05 -23.67
N SER A 115 -19.07 -4.08 -22.33
CA SER A 115 -19.20 -2.88 -21.54
C SER A 115 -17.82 -2.27 -21.25
N PRO A 116 -17.54 -0.99 -21.61
CA PRO A 116 -16.28 -0.34 -21.29
C PRO A 116 -16.16 0.10 -19.82
N GLN A 117 -17.22 -0.04 -19.03
CA GLN A 117 -17.30 0.48 -17.66
C GLN A 117 -17.55 -0.58 -16.60
N VAL A 118 -18.00 -1.77 -17.00
CA VAL A 118 -18.40 -2.84 -16.07
C VAL A 118 -17.61 -4.10 -16.38
N TYR A 119 -16.97 -4.66 -15.37
CA TYR A 119 -16.44 -6.02 -15.37
C TYR A 119 -17.35 -6.88 -14.50
N ALA A 120 -18.04 -7.84 -15.10
CA ALA A 120 -18.96 -8.73 -14.40
C ALA A 120 -18.77 -10.19 -14.83
N PHE A 121 -19.07 -11.09 -13.94
CA PHE A 121 -19.04 -12.52 -14.20
C PHE A 121 -19.98 -13.26 -13.24
N GLU A 122 -20.39 -14.44 -13.64
CA GLU A 122 -21.16 -15.38 -12.84
C GLU A 122 -20.28 -16.58 -12.44
N ARG A 123 -20.64 -17.21 -11.34
CA ARG A 123 -20.02 -18.43 -10.83
C ARG A 123 -21.11 -19.49 -10.60
N GLU A 124 -20.88 -20.69 -11.14
CA GLU A 124 -21.77 -21.85 -10.97
C GLU A 124 -21.01 -23.03 -10.36
#